data_4d7824681646c70d8820b768dd980491
#
_entry.id   4d7824681646c70d8820b768dd980491
#
_cell.length_a   1.000
_cell.length_b   1.000
_cell.length_c   1.000
_cell.angle_alpha   90.00
_cell.angle_beta   90.00
_cell.angle_gamma   90.00
#
_symmetry.space_group_name_H-M   'P 1'
#
loop_
_entity.id
_entity.type
_entity.pdbx_description
1 polymer ?
#
loop_
_entity_poly.entity_id
_entity_poly.type
_entity_poly.pdbx_seq_one_letter_code
_entity_poly.pdbx_strand_id
1 'polypeptide(L)'
;MTVLEQLRKTIEDGHPGETEKLVREALKQHIPAGRIVEEAMTPAMRTVGENYKSNGADIIKILAAARSVRKGFELLEEQDSQFGRRNIGTVILGTVEGDLHDVGKNLVAIMFRSAGFKVIDLGVDISEKQFLRAVKQNPDVSIVCISSLLSTSIPEMEQVVKSLKRSSNKHKFKIMVGGGAVTEQLAKNMGADAYTENCIEAV
;
A
#
# COMPACT_ATOMS: atom_id res chain seq x y z
N MET A 1 18.19 18.19 16.06
CA MET A 1 17.27 17.41 15.20
C MET A 1 16.19 18.33 14.70
N THR A 2 16.00 18.38 13.39
CA THR A 2 14.88 19.11 12.77
C THR A 2 13.55 18.45 13.11
N VAL A 3 12.43 19.15 12.91
CA VAL A 3 11.08 18.56 13.12
C VAL A 3 10.84 17.35 12.21
N LEU A 4 11.40 17.34 10.99
CA LEU A 4 11.28 16.22 10.06
C LEU A 4 12.11 14.99 10.50
N GLU A 5 13.31 15.20 11.05
CA GLU A 5 14.11 14.12 11.63
C GLU A 5 13.45 13.51 12.86
N GLN A 6 12.83 14.34 13.72
CA GLN A 6 12.06 13.87 14.87
C GLN A 6 10.84 13.07 14.42
N LEU A 7 10.11 13.59 13.42
CA LEU A 7 8.95 12.93 12.84
C LEU A 7 9.31 11.56 12.25
N ARG A 8 10.40 11.47 11.49
CA ARG A 8 10.91 10.22 10.94
C ARG A 8 11.15 9.20 12.06
N LYS A 9 11.92 9.57 13.09
CA LYS A 9 12.21 8.68 14.21
C LYS A 9 10.94 8.25 14.95
N THR A 10 10.03 9.17 15.21
CA THR A 10 8.76 8.90 15.88
C THR A 10 7.88 7.89 15.13
N ILE A 11 7.89 7.94 13.79
CA ILE A 11 7.21 6.96 12.93
C ILE A 11 7.93 5.61 13.01
N GLU A 12 9.26 5.57 12.92
CA GLU A 12 10.07 4.34 13.05
C GLU A 12 9.80 3.64 14.38
N ASP A 13 9.61 4.41 15.46
CA ASP A 13 9.30 3.92 16.80
C ASP A 13 7.80 3.57 17.00
N GLY A 14 6.94 3.93 16.04
CA GLY A 14 5.53 3.58 16.04
C GLY A 14 4.66 4.36 17.04
N HIS A 15 4.85 5.68 17.15
CA HIS A 15 4.11 6.56 18.08
C HIS A 15 3.12 7.49 17.37
N PRO A 16 1.88 7.05 17.05
CA PRO A 16 0.94 7.82 16.24
C PRO A 16 0.51 9.16 16.88
N GLY A 17 0.39 9.21 18.22
CA GLY A 17 0.01 10.45 18.91
C GLY A 17 1.10 11.53 18.87
N GLU A 18 2.37 11.13 18.91
CA GLU A 18 3.50 12.04 18.77
C GLU A 18 3.71 12.44 17.31
N THR A 19 3.50 11.50 16.39
CA THR A 19 3.47 11.78 14.94
C THR A 19 2.49 12.90 14.60
N GLU A 20 1.26 12.84 15.15
CA GLU A 20 0.25 13.89 14.96
C GLU A 20 0.78 15.26 15.37
N LYS A 21 1.40 15.38 16.56
CA LYS A 21 1.94 16.63 17.07
C LYS A 21 3.04 17.18 16.16
N LEU A 22 3.97 16.34 15.75
CA LEU A 22 5.09 16.74 14.90
C LEU A 22 4.65 17.12 13.48
N VAL A 23 3.63 16.46 12.92
CA VAL A 23 3.04 16.87 11.63
C VAL A 23 2.39 18.24 11.77
N ARG A 24 1.60 18.48 12.83
CA ARG A 24 1.01 19.82 13.08
C ARG A 24 2.09 20.90 13.27
N GLU A 25 3.18 20.55 13.93
CA GLU A 25 4.31 21.47 14.12
C GLU A 25 5.03 21.79 12.81
N ALA A 26 5.28 20.76 11.98
CA ALA A 26 5.86 20.95 10.65
C ALA A 26 4.98 21.86 9.76
N LEU A 27 3.66 21.67 9.79
CA LEU A 27 2.71 22.51 9.07
C LEU A 27 2.70 23.96 9.58
N LYS A 28 2.79 24.19 10.91
CA LYS A 28 2.94 25.54 11.48
C LYS A 28 4.22 26.22 11.05
N GLN A 29 5.29 25.46 10.83
CA GLN A 29 6.55 25.98 10.28
C GLN A 29 6.48 26.17 8.74
N HIS A 30 5.30 26.09 8.14
CA HIS A 30 5.07 26.21 6.70
C HIS A 30 5.84 25.20 5.85
N ILE A 31 6.18 24.03 6.40
CA ILE A 31 6.80 22.95 5.61
C ILE A 31 5.73 22.35 4.70
N PRO A 32 5.94 22.31 3.38
CA PRO A 32 4.96 21.76 2.46
C PRO A 32 4.66 20.29 2.76
N ALA A 33 3.40 19.88 2.65
CA ALA A 33 2.96 18.50 2.91
C ALA A 33 3.77 17.45 2.10
N GLY A 34 4.10 17.75 0.84
CA GLY A 34 4.95 16.89 0.02
C GLY A 34 6.34 16.65 0.62
N ARG A 35 6.96 17.70 1.19
CA ARG A 35 8.25 17.55 1.87
C ARG A 35 8.17 16.72 3.15
N ILE A 36 7.08 16.86 3.92
CA ILE A 36 6.85 16.04 5.12
C ILE A 36 6.82 14.56 4.74
N VAL A 37 6.13 14.22 3.65
CA VAL A 37 6.08 12.85 3.15
C VAL A 37 7.43 12.38 2.62
N GLU A 38 8.05 13.14 1.74
CA GLU A 38 9.29 12.74 1.05
C GLU A 38 10.50 12.66 1.99
N GLU A 39 10.60 13.58 2.97
CA GLU A 39 11.79 13.68 3.85
C GLU A 39 11.64 12.97 5.20
N ALA A 40 10.39 12.70 5.64
CA ALA A 40 10.16 12.04 6.93
C ALA A 40 9.38 10.72 6.80
N MET A 41 8.17 10.72 6.23
CA MET A 41 7.29 9.56 6.28
C MET A 41 7.78 8.40 5.41
N THR A 42 8.14 8.67 4.16
CA THR A 42 8.62 7.65 3.22
C THR A 42 9.96 7.04 3.68
N PRO A 43 10.98 7.84 4.08
CA PRO A 43 12.21 7.27 4.63
C PRO A 43 12.00 6.45 5.90
N ALA A 44 11.08 6.88 6.81
CA ALA A 44 10.76 6.12 8.01
C ALA A 44 10.24 4.72 7.67
N MET A 45 9.27 4.62 6.76
CA MET A 45 8.71 3.32 6.36
C MET A 45 9.74 2.44 5.63
N ARG A 46 10.66 3.03 4.87
CA ARG A 46 11.78 2.30 4.27
C ARG A 46 12.68 1.69 5.33
N THR A 47 13.07 2.47 6.35
CA THR A 47 13.88 1.97 7.48
C THR A 47 13.17 0.84 8.24
N VAL A 48 11.88 1.01 8.53
CA VAL A 48 11.07 -0.03 9.18
C VAL A 48 11.10 -1.33 8.37
N GLY A 49 11.01 -1.23 7.06
CA GLY A 49 11.06 -2.38 6.18
C GLY A 49 12.41 -3.05 6.06
N GLU A 50 13.48 -2.27 5.98
CA GLU A 50 14.84 -2.80 5.97
C GLU A 50 15.14 -3.55 7.28
N ASN A 51 14.69 -3.01 8.41
CA ASN A 51 14.81 -3.66 9.73
C ASN A 51 14.01 -4.96 9.81
N TYR A 52 12.85 -5.02 9.16
CA TYR A 52 12.05 -6.24 9.04
C TYR A 52 12.79 -7.35 8.29
N LYS A 53 13.44 -7.01 7.17
CA LYS A 53 14.20 -7.99 6.38
C LYS A 53 15.41 -8.55 7.12
N SER A 54 16.09 -7.72 7.92
CA SER A 54 17.37 -8.09 8.56
C SER A 54 17.25 -8.80 9.90
N ASN A 55 16.22 -8.51 10.69
CA ASN A 55 16.16 -8.94 12.10
C ASN A 55 14.97 -9.87 12.43
N GLY A 56 14.19 -10.30 11.44
CA GLY A 56 12.94 -11.03 11.67
C GLY A 56 11.80 -10.12 12.15
N ALA A 57 10.59 -10.52 11.86
CA ALA A 57 9.44 -9.65 11.89
C ALA A 57 8.95 -9.31 13.30
N ASP A 58 9.17 -8.11 13.74
CA ASP A 58 8.28 -7.50 14.74
C ASP A 58 7.07 -6.85 14.00
N ILE A 59 6.08 -7.67 13.66
CA ILE A 59 4.85 -7.23 12.99
C ILE A 59 4.16 -6.11 13.78
N ILE A 60 4.29 -6.11 15.12
CA ILE A 60 3.70 -5.08 15.98
C ILE A 60 4.34 -3.72 15.69
N LYS A 61 5.65 -3.66 15.51
CA LYS A 61 6.35 -2.41 15.14
C LYS A 61 5.95 -1.91 13.76
N ILE A 62 5.83 -2.79 12.78
CA ILE A 62 5.37 -2.41 11.44
C ILE A 62 3.96 -1.81 11.51
N LEU A 63 3.04 -2.48 12.22
CA LEU A 63 1.67 -1.99 12.40
C LEU A 63 1.62 -0.65 13.14
N ALA A 64 2.47 -0.46 14.14
CA ALA A 64 2.56 0.78 14.88
C ALA A 64 3.11 1.93 14.00
N ALA A 65 4.17 1.68 13.24
CA ALA A 65 4.70 2.63 12.27
C ALA A 65 3.67 2.97 11.17
N ALA A 66 2.99 1.97 10.63
CA ALA A 66 1.93 2.16 9.63
C ALA A 66 0.75 3.00 10.17
N ARG A 67 0.35 2.79 11.44
CA ARG A 67 -0.66 3.64 12.10
C ARG A 67 -0.18 5.08 12.26
N SER A 68 1.10 5.28 12.58
CA SER A 68 1.72 6.60 12.70
C SER A 68 1.69 7.33 11.35
N VAL A 69 2.10 6.68 10.28
CA VAL A 69 2.03 7.23 8.92
C VAL A 69 0.60 7.56 8.54
N ARG A 70 -0.35 6.64 8.74
CA ARG A 70 -1.76 6.89 8.44
C ARG A 70 -2.29 8.12 9.14
N LYS A 71 -1.99 8.26 10.45
CA LYS A 71 -2.41 9.42 11.23
C LYS A 71 -1.82 10.72 10.69
N GLY A 72 -0.56 10.69 10.28
CA GLY A 72 0.09 11.83 9.64
C GLY A 72 -0.58 12.21 8.31
N PHE A 73 -0.92 11.23 7.46
CA PHE A 73 -1.61 11.48 6.19
C PHE A 73 -3.00 12.08 6.38
N GLU A 74 -3.81 11.56 7.31
CA GLU A 74 -5.13 12.11 7.64
C GLU A 74 -5.04 13.62 7.91
N LEU A 75 -4.02 14.04 8.68
CA LEU A 75 -3.80 15.46 8.98
C LEU A 75 -3.36 16.29 7.78
N LEU A 76 -2.50 15.74 6.93
CA LEU A 76 -2.06 16.44 5.72
C LEU A 76 -3.22 16.62 4.73
N GLU A 77 -4.09 15.63 4.59
CA GLU A 77 -5.30 15.70 3.76
C GLU A 77 -6.32 16.72 4.31
N GLU A 78 -6.46 16.84 5.64
CA GLU A 78 -7.33 17.84 6.28
C GLU A 78 -6.85 19.28 6.02
N GLN A 79 -5.55 19.51 5.98
CA GLN A 79 -4.95 20.84 5.87
C GLN A 79 -4.76 21.31 4.42
N ASP A 80 -4.55 20.39 3.51
CA ASP A 80 -4.35 20.68 2.09
C ASP A 80 -5.25 19.80 1.22
N SER A 81 -6.36 20.38 0.76
CA SER A 81 -7.29 19.69 -0.16
C SER A 81 -6.65 19.34 -1.52
N GLN A 82 -5.46 19.84 -1.82
CA GLN A 82 -4.62 19.49 -2.96
C GLN A 82 -3.63 18.36 -2.62
N PHE A 83 -3.40 18.13 -1.32
CA PHE A 83 -2.55 17.04 -0.85
C PHE A 83 -3.21 15.68 -1.17
N GLY A 84 -2.46 14.74 -1.69
CA GLY A 84 -3.03 13.48 -2.22
C GLY A 84 -3.50 13.57 -3.68
N ARG A 85 -3.56 14.78 -4.27
CA ARG A 85 -3.84 14.97 -5.70
C ARG A 85 -2.60 14.87 -6.59
N ARG A 86 -1.40 14.59 -6.05
CA ARG A 86 -0.34 14.00 -6.87
C ARG A 86 -0.76 12.56 -7.22
N ASN A 87 -1.79 12.48 -8.04
CA ASN A 87 -2.26 11.22 -8.59
C ASN A 87 -1.26 10.76 -9.65
N ILE A 88 -0.17 10.13 -9.18
CA ILE A 88 0.82 9.51 -10.07
C ILE A 88 0.25 8.24 -10.72
N GLY A 89 -0.92 7.80 -10.26
CA GLY A 89 -1.68 6.67 -10.79
C GLY A 89 -2.73 6.18 -9.80
N THR A 90 -3.64 5.36 -10.28
CA THR A 90 -4.68 4.72 -9.46
C THR A 90 -4.33 3.25 -9.24
N VAL A 91 -4.36 2.81 -7.99
CA VAL A 91 -4.15 1.41 -7.58
C VAL A 91 -5.46 0.84 -7.06
N ILE A 92 -5.87 -0.29 -7.62
CA ILE A 92 -6.95 -1.12 -7.07
C ILE A 92 -6.30 -2.26 -6.31
N LEU A 93 -6.74 -2.54 -5.08
CA LEU A 93 -6.27 -3.70 -4.35
C LEU A 93 -7.39 -4.43 -3.61
N GLY A 94 -7.21 -5.72 -3.42
CA GLY A 94 -8.16 -6.57 -2.71
C GLY A 94 -7.55 -7.92 -2.36
N THR A 95 -8.11 -8.58 -1.35
CA THR A 95 -7.85 -9.99 -1.03
C THR A 95 -8.87 -10.84 -1.75
N VAL A 96 -8.43 -11.91 -2.40
CA VAL A 96 -9.29 -12.75 -3.23
C VAL A 96 -10.38 -13.48 -2.46
N GLU A 97 -11.40 -13.92 -3.17
CA GLU A 97 -12.53 -14.72 -2.65
C GLU A 97 -12.02 -15.94 -1.87
N GLY A 98 -12.69 -16.22 -0.73
CA GLY A 98 -12.32 -17.28 0.20
C GLY A 98 -11.17 -16.90 1.16
N ASP A 99 -10.66 -15.66 1.13
CA ASP A 99 -9.60 -15.21 2.02
C ASP A 99 -10.01 -13.90 2.72
N LEU A 100 -9.96 -13.90 4.06
CA LEU A 100 -10.34 -12.74 4.90
C LEU A 100 -9.12 -11.99 5.49
N HIS A 101 -7.89 -12.37 5.10
CA HIS A 101 -6.69 -11.75 5.62
C HIS A 101 -6.46 -10.38 4.97
N ASP A 102 -6.38 -9.34 5.78
CA ASP A 102 -6.30 -7.95 5.33
C ASP A 102 -5.03 -7.20 5.75
N VAL A 103 -4.30 -7.68 6.77
CA VAL A 103 -3.17 -6.95 7.37
C VAL A 103 -2.10 -6.60 6.33
N GLY A 104 -1.63 -7.57 5.57
CA GLY A 104 -0.62 -7.36 4.51
C GLY A 104 -1.12 -6.42 3.42
N LYS A 105 -2.35 -6.63 2.96
CA LYS A 105 -3.03 -5.78 1.98
C LYS A 105 -3.13 -4.33 2.47
N ASN A 106 -3.54 -4.12 3.73
CA ASN A 106 -3.68 -2.78 4.30
C ASN A 106 -2.33 -2.06 4.41
N LEU A 107 -1.24 -2.78 4.71
CA LEU A 107 0.12 -2.23 4.68
C LEU A 107 0.51 -1.77 3.26
N VAL A 108 0.26 -2.60 2.24
CA VAL A 108 0.49 -2.24 0.84
C VAL A 108 -0.33 -1.00 0.45
N ALA A 109 -1.61 -0.92 0.87
CA ALA A 109 -2.46 0.24 0.63
C ALA A 109 -1.87 1.54 1.21
N ILE A 110 -1.35 1.47 2.45
CA ILE A 110 -0.71 2.61 3.11
C ILE A 110 0.55 3.02 2.35
N MET A 111 1.38 2.07 1.93
CA MET A 111 2.60 2.36 1.19
C MET A 111 2.31 3.05 -0.16
N PHE A 112 1.32 2.58 -0.92
CA PHE A 112 0.90 3.23 -2.17
C PHE A 112 0.35 4.65 -1.94
N ARG A 113 -0.48 4.84 -0.89
CA ARG A 113 -0.93 6.21 -0.54
C ARG A 113 0.24 7.11 -0.19
N SER A 114 1.22 6.60 0.58
CA SER A 114 2.44 7.34 0.95
C SER A 114 3.28 7.73 -0.25
N ALA A 115 3.27 6.93 -1.29
CA ALA A 115 3.96 7.23 -2.55
C ALA A 115 3.19 8.20 -3.48
N GLY A 116 1.95 8.58 -3.12
CA GLY A 116 1.13 9.53 -3.89
C GLY A 116 0.15 8.89 -4.87
N PHE A 117 -0.13 7.58 -4.76
CA PHE A 117 -1.16 6.92 -5.54
C PHE A 117 -2.55 7.12 -4.93
N LYS A 118 -3.55 7.26 -5.78
CA LYS A 118 -4.94 7.05 -5.40
C LYS A 118 -5.19 5.57 -5.20
N VAL A 119 -5.63 5.16 -4.01
CA VAL A 119 -5.85 3.75 -3.66
C VAL A 119 -7.34 3.45 -3.52
N ILE A 120 -7.82 2.51 -4.30
CA ILE A 120 -9.18 1.94 -4.25
C ILE A 120 -9.06 0.57 -3.61
N ASP A 121 -9.41 0.50 -2.33
CA ASP A 121 -9.40 -0.74 -1.55
C ASP A 121 -10.75 -1.43 -1.67
N LEU A 122 -10.77 -2.62 -2.25
CA LEU A 122 -11.98 -3.44 -2.41
C LEU A 122 -12.32 -4.23 -1.15
N GLY A 123 -11.38 -4.33 -0.20
CA GLY A 123 -11.55 -5.13 1.01
C GLY A 123 -11.03 -6.57 0.86
N VAL A 124 -11.73 -7.50 1.48
CA VAL A 124 -11.42 -8.94 1.51
C VAL A 124 -12.55 -9.75 0.87
N ASP A 125 -12.30 -11.02 0.58
CA ASP A 125 -13.28 -11.91 -0.04
C ASP A 125 -13.83 -11.37 -1.37
N ILE A 126 -12.93 -10.89 -2.22
CA ILE A 126 -13.26 -10.19 -3.46
C ILE A 126 -13.24 -11.16 -4.63
N SER A 127 -14.41 -11.37 -5.23
CA SER A 127 -14.58 -12.24 -6.39
C SER A 127 -13.96 -11.65 -7.67
N GLU A 128 -13.67 -12.52 -8.63
CA GLU A 128 -13.23 -12.15 -9.98
C GLU A 128 -14.11 -11.04 -10.59
N LYS A 129 -15.44 -11.17 -10.48
CA LYS A 129 -16.40 -10.21 -11.04
C LYS A 129 -16.27 -8.82 -10.42
N GLN A 130 -15.95 -8.74 -9.11
CA GLN A 130 -15.76 -7.47 -8.41
C GLN A 130 -14.46 -6.81 -8.85
N PHE A 131 -13.35 -7.53 -9.02
CA PHE A 131 -12.12 -7.00 -9.60
C PHE A 131 -12.34 -6.44 -11.02
N LEU A 132 -12.98 -7.21 -11.89
CA LEU A 132 -13.29 -6.77 -13.26
C LEU A 132 -14.19 -5.53 -13.29
N ARG A 133 -15.19 -5.47 -12.41
CA ARG A 133 -16.07 -4.30 -12.26
C ARG A 133 -15.29 -3.08 -11.80
N ALA A 134 -14.42 -3.22 -10.80
CA ALA A 134 -13.61 -2.14 -10.28
C ALA A 134 -12.69 -1.55 -11.37
N VAL A 135 -12.01 -2.39 -12.15
CA VAL A 135 -11.19 -1.95 -13.29
C VAL A 135 -12.01 -1.25 -14.35
N LYS A 136 -13.22 -1.73 -14.65
CA LYS A 136 -14.13 -1.11 -15.63
C LYS A 136 -14.61 0.27 -15.18
N GLN A 137 -14.87 0.43 -13.86
CA GLN A 137 -15.33 1.69 -13.27
C GLN A 137 -14.21 2.73 -13.09
N ASN A 138 -12.95 2.30 -13.14
CA ASN A 138 -11.78 3.16 -12.96
C ASN A 138 -10.83 3.05 -14.16
N PRO A 139 -11.14 3.75 -15.27
CA PRO A 139 -10.38 3.64 -16.53
C PRO A 139 -8.95 4.23 -16.43
N ASP A 140 -8.64 4.96 -15.35
CA ASP A 140 -7.35 5.54 -15.00
C ASP A 140 -6.49 4.60 -14.14
N VAL A 141 -6.94 3.37 -13.88
CA VAL A 141 -6.18 2.40 -13.09
C VAL A 141 -4.83 2.07 -13.75
N SER A 142 -3.78 2.13 -12.94
CA SER A 142 -2.39 1.84 -13.35
C SER A 142 -1.92 0.49 -12.82
N ILE A 143 -2.37 0.09 -11.64
CA ILE A 143 -1.95 -1.16 -10.98
C ILE A 143 -3.17 -1.84 -10.33
N VAL A 144 -3.26 -3.15 -10.50
CA VAL A 144 -4.20 -4.00 -9.76
C VAL A 144 -3.40 -4.95 -8.88
N CYS A 145 -3.55 -4.80 -7.56
CA CYS A 145 -2.88 -5.61 -6.56
C CYS A 145 -3.83 -6.67 -6.01
N ILE A 146 -3.42 -7.92 -6.02
CA ILE A 146 -4.21 -9.07 -5.59
C ILE A 146 -3.46 -9.78 -4.47
N SER A 147 -4.10 -9.93 -3.31
CA SER A 147 -3.52 -10.55 -2.12
C SER A 147 -4.15 -11.91 -1.82
N SER A 148 -3.33 -12.85 -1.36
CA SER A 148 -3.79 -14.12 -0.77
C SER A 148 -2.81 -14.63 0.28
N LEU A 149 -3.33 -15.04 1.44
CA LEU A 149 -2.54 -15.68 2.51
C LEU A 149 -2.76 -17.21 2.55
N LEU A 150 -3.85 -17.70 1.97
CA LEU A 150 -4.23 -19.10 2.00
C LEU A 150 -3.87 -19.82 0.68
N SER A 151 -3.24 -20.99 0.78
CA SER A 151 -2.98 -21.82 -0.40
C SER A 151 -4.27 -22.27 -1.11
N THR A 152 -5.37 -22.38 -0.36
CA THR A 152 -6.69 -22.76 -0.87
C THR A 152 -7.32 -21.68 -1.76
N SER A 153 -6.93 -20.42 -1.64
CA SER A 153 -7.43 -19.31 -2.46
C SER A 153 -6.51 -18.92 -3.64
N ILE A 154 -5.38 -19.62 -3.81
CA ILE A 154 -4.50 -19.43 -4.98
C ILE A 154 -5.22 -19.68 -6.32
N PRO A 155 -6.08 -20.73 -6.48
CA PRO A 155 -6.83 -20.92 -7.72
C PRO A 155 -7.71 -19.71 -8.09
N GLU A 156 -8.35 -19.09 -7.10
CA GLU A 156 -9.15 -17.87 -7.29
C GLU A 156 -8.28 -16.67 -7.73
N MET A 157 -7.12 -16.50 -7.11
CA MET A 157 -6.15 -15.48 -7.54
C MET A 157 -5.74 -15.72 -9.01
N GLU A 158 -5.42 -16.93 -9.38
CA GLU A 158 -5.06 -17.28 -10.77
C GLU A 158 -6.20 -16.96 -11.75
N GLN A 159 -7.45 -17.26 -11.36
CA GLN A 159 -8.64 -16.95 -12.16
C GLN A 159 -8.80 -15.43 -12.36
N VAL A 160 -8.64 -14.64 -11.28
CA VAL A 160 -8.69 -13.16 -11.34
C VAL A 160 -7.60 -12.64 -12.30
N VAL A 161 -6.34 -13.09 -12.16
CA VAL A 161 -5.24 -12.68 -13.03
C VAL A 161 -5.55 -13.00 -14.50
N LYS A 162 -5.99 -14.23 -14.81
CA LYS A 162 -6.33 -14.66 -16.17
C LYS A 162 -7.45 -13.80 -16.76
N SER A 163 -8.45 -13.48 -15.98
CA SER A 163 -9.60 -12.69 -16.46
C SER A 163 -9.23 -11.23 -16.68
N LEU A 164 -8.44 -10.64 -15.81
CA LEU A 164 -7.89 -9.31 -16.00
C LEU A 164 -7.01 -9.22 -17.27
N LYS A 165 -6.15 -10.21 -17.52
CA LYS A 165 -5.33 -10.32 -18.74
C LYS A 165 -6.15 -10.48 -20.02
N ARG A 166 -7.35 -11.02 -19.93
CA ARG A 166 -8.28 -11.15 -21.09
C ARG A 166 -9.17 -9.92 -21.27
N SER A 167 -9.20 -9.01 -20.30
CA SER A 167 -10.05 -7.83 -20.36
C SER A 167 -9.63 -6.88 -21.49
N SER A 168 -10.56 -6.10 -22.04
CA SER A 168 -10.30 -5.10 -23.06
C SER A 168 -9.33 -3.99 -22.62
N ASN A 169 -9.21 -3.79 -21.31
CA ASN A 169 -8.37 -2.77 -20.69
C ASN A 169 -6.98 -3.28 -20.25
N LYS A 170 -6.63 -4.51 -20.55
CA LYS A 170 -5.38 -5.17 -20.09
C LYS A 170 -4.09 -4.39 -20.34
N HIS A 171 -4.06 -3.51 -21.33
CA HIS A 171 -2.88 -2.71 -21.68
C HIS A 171 -2.73 -1.44 -20.85
N LYS A 172 -3.72 -1.09 -20.04
CA LYS A 172 -3.77 0.15 -19.26
C LYS A 172 -3.21 0.01 -17.85
N PHE A 173 -3.11 -1.22 -17.34
CA PHE A 173 -2.65 -1.48 -15.99
C PHE A 173 -1.70 -2.67 -15.93
N LYS A 174 -0.95 -2.75 -14.84
CA LYS A 174 -0.13 -3.92 -14.45
C LYS A 174 -0.81 -4.69 -13.34
N ILE A 175 -0.60 -6.00 -13.30
CA ILE A 175 -1.12 -6.88 -12.25
C ILE A 175 0.02 -7.29 -11.35
N MET A 176 -0.12 -6.96 -10.06
CA MET A 176 0.80 -7.36 -9.02
C MET A 176 0.11 -8.34 -8.07
N VAL A 177 0.80 -9.39 -7.69
CA VAL A 177 0.31 -10.37 -6.73
C VAL A 177 1.26 -10.49 -5.54
N GLY A 178 0.72 -10.82 -4.38
CA GLY A 178 1.50 -11.00 -3.16
C GLY A 178 0.67 -11.65 -2.05
N GLY A 179 1.33 -11.83 -0.91
CA GLY A 179 0.77 -12.48 0.27
C GLY A 179 1.46 -13.81 0.59
N GLY A 180 1.33 -14.29 1.83
CA GLY A 180 2.14 -15.37 2.37
C GLY A 180 2.03 -16.74 1.67
N ALA A 181 0.97 -16.98 0.90
CA ALA A 181 0.82 -18.19 0.09
C ALA A 181 1.38 -18.04 -1.33
N VAL A 182 1.76 -16.82 -1.75
CA VAL A 182 2.22 -16.53 -3.11
C VAL A 182 3.74 -16.61 -3.16
N THR A 183 4.26 -17.27 -4.18
CA THR A 183 5.69 -17.29 -4.48
C THR A 183 5.94 -16.63 -5.84
N GLU A 184 7.17 -16.21 -6.10
CA GLU A 184 7.55 -15.65 -7.39
C GLU A 184 7.26 -16.61 -8.56
N GLN A 185 7.48 -17.91 -8.35
CA GLN A 185 7.18 -18.93 -9.35
C GLN A 185 5.68 -19.04 -9.64
N LEU A 186 4.83 -18.99 -8.59
CA LEU A 186 3.37 -18.98 -8.77
C LEU A 186 2.91 -17.74 -9.52
N ALA A 187 3.43 -16.57 -9.15
CA ALA A 187 3.12 -15.31 -9.82
C ALA A 187 3.46 -15.35 -11.32
N LYS A 188 4.63 -15.87 -11.68
CA LYS A 188 5.05 -16.10 -13.08
C LYS A 188 4.12 -17.07 -13.81
N ASN A 189 3.77 -18.19 -13.17
CA ASN A 189 2.92 -19.22 -13.77
C ASN A 189 1.50 -18.70 -14.07
N MET A 190 0.93 -17.88 -13.19
CA MET A 190 -0.40 -17.28 -13.42
C MET A 190 -0.36 -16.07 -14.36
N GLY A 191 0.82 -15.57 -14.72
CA GLY A 191 1.02 -14.48 -15.66
C GLY A 191 0.88 -13.08 -15.05
N ALA A 192 1.11 -12.94 -13.75
CA ALA A 192 1.20 -11.62 -13.12
C ALA A 192 2.37 -10.82 -13.68
N ASP A 193 2.27 -9.48 -13.70
CA ASP A 193 3.34 -8.60 -14.18
C ASP A 193 4.39 -8.35 -13.11
N ALA A 194 4.04 -8.47 -11.83
CA ALA A 194 4.93 -8.31 -10.69
C ALA A 194 4.51 -9.21 -9.52
N TYR A 195 5.49 -9.57 -8.72
CA TYR A 195 5.35 -10.21 -7.41
C TYR A 195 6.13 -9.41 -6.39
N THR A 196 5.60 -9.28 -5.19
CA THR A 196 6.30 -8.67 -4.07
C THR A 196 6.15 -9.52 -2.81
N GLU A 197 7.27 -9.78 -2.16
CA GLU A 197 7.29 -10.56 -0.92
C GLU A 197 6.74 -9.76 0.26
N ASN A 198 6.87 -8.44 0.22
CA ASN A 198 6.46 -7.56 1.31
C ASN A 198 5.95 -6.21 0.79
N CYS A 199 5.33 -5.43 1.69
CA CYS A 199 4.69 -4.16 1.37
C CYS A 199 5.67 -3.05 0.91
N ILE A 200 6.96 -3.20 1.19
CA ILE A 200 7.99 -2.20 0.86
C ILE A 200 8.45 -2.36 -0.58
N GLU A 201 8.55 -3.60 -1.04
CA GLU A 201 8.87 -3.90 -2.44
C GLU A 201 7.70 -3.59 -3.38
N ALA A 202 6.49 -3.43 -2.84
CA ALA A 202 5.28 -3.18 -3.63
C ALA A 202 5.25 -1.77 -4.24
N VAL A 203 6.04 -0.84 -3.75
CA VAL A 203 6.04 0.59 -4.11
C VAL A 203 7.42 1.07 -4.48
#